data_7ecd5f440284da2ee9515b51d16ef14b
#
_entry.id   7ecd5f440284da2ee9515b51d16ef14b
#
_cell.length_a   1.000
_cell.length_b   1.000
_cell.length_c   1.000
_cell.angle_alpha   90.00
_cell.angle_beta   90.00
_cell.angle_gamma   90.00
#
_symmetry.space_group_name_H-M   'P 1'
#
loop_
_entity.id
_entity.type
_entity.pdbx_description
1 polymer ?
#
loop_
_entity_poly.entity_id
_entity_poly.type
_entity_poly.pdbx_seq_one_letter_code
_entity_poly.pdbx_strand_id
1 'polypeptide(L)'
;YEYTTSSADMGNLHRNVIFEGTENLPREPFSRAHSANPEDLWSWMDELRSKGVESLAIPHNSNGSNGEMFKSTDWNDNPFNEAYVQKRLRNEPIVEITQIKGTSETHPILSTRDEWAGFEIAPYRVATGALSKVDGSYVRQAMLKGLTLEKQDIGNPYQFGFIGSSDTHSAASQ
;
A
#
# COMPACT_ATOMS: atom_id res chain seq x y z
N TYR A 1 1.87 1.82 14.41
CA TYR A 1 1.66 3.22 14.02
C TYR A 1 1.32 3.33 12.53
N GLU A 2 0.80 4.46 12.13
CA GLU A 2 0.56 4.76 10.71
C GLU A 2 1.68 5.64 10.14
N TYR A 3 2.26 5.21 9.02
CA TYR A 3 3.07 6.04 8.15
C TYR A 3 2.15 6.75 7.15
N THR A 4 1.74 7.97 7.51
CA THR A 4 0.84 8.79 6.69
C THR A 4 1.65 9.63 5.72
N THR A 5 1.58 9.32 4.42
CA THR A 5 2.28 10.05 3.36
C THR A 5 1.41 10.16 2.11
N SER A 6 1.81 11.03 1.20
CA SER A 6 1.13 11.26 -0.07
C SER A 6 2.15 11.49 -1.18
N SER A 7 1.77 11.14 -2.41
CA SER A 7 2.49 11.54 -3.61
C SER A 7 2.46 13.06 -3.84
N ALA A 8 3.21 13.54 -4.82
CA ALA A 8 3.26 14.96 -5.15
C ALA A 8 1.90 15.56 -5.51
N ASP A 9 1.01 14.77 -6.09
CA ASP A 9 -0.36 15.13 -6.46
C ASP A 9 -1.40 14.78 -5.38
N MET A 10 -0.94 14.54 -4.14
CA MET A 10 -1.76 14.23 -2.97
C MET A 10 -2.52 12.90 -3.06
N GLY A 11 -2.03 11.94 -3.82
CA GLY A 11 -2.48 10.56 -3.78
C GLY A 11 -2.09 9.88 -2.46
N ASN A 12 -3.00 9.13 -1.86
CA ASN A 12 -2.77 8.48 -0.56
C ASN A 12 -1.74 7.36 -0.68
N LEU A 13 -0.71 7.39 0.16
CA LEU A 13 0.33 6.37 0.24
C LEU A 13 0.52 5.89 1.70
N HIS A 14 -0.57 5.76 2.42
CA HIS A 14 -0.60 5.39 3.84
C HIS A 14 -0.27 3.92 4.07
N ARG A 15 0.44 3.61 5.16
CA ARG A 15 0.77 2.26 5.63
C ARG A 15 0.62 2.16 7.13
N ASN A 16 -0.06 1.14 7.61
CA ASN A 16 0.04 0.73 9.00
C ASN A 16 1.30 -0.12 9.19
N VAL A 17 2.19 0.31 10.07
CA VAL A 17 3.41 -0.42 10.42
C VAL A 17 3.19 -1.16 11.73
N ILE A 18 3.33 -2.47 11.69
CA ILE A 18 3.13 -3.37 12.84
C ILE A 18 4.46 -4.05 13.14
N PHE A 19 4.88 -4.01 14.41
CA PHE A 19 6.04 -4.73 14.91
C PHE A 19 5.61 -6.07 15.51
N GLU A 20 6.43 -7.08 15.35
CA GLU A 20 6.18 -8.42 15.92
C GLU A 20 6.21 -8.41 17.45
N GLY A 21 7.06 -7.58 18.05
CA GLY A 21 7.24 -7.49 19.50
C GLY A 21 7.25 -6.06 20.02
N THR A 22 7.50 -5.93 21.31
CA THR A 22 7.57 -4.64 22.02
C THR A 22 8.97 -4.27 22.48
N GLU A 23 9.94 -5.15 22.30
CA GLU A 23 11.33 -4.94 22.74
C GLU A 23 12.14 -4.24 21.65
N ASN A 24 13.07 -3.40 22.08
CA ASN A 24 14.01 -2.69 21.21
C ASN A 24 13.36 -1.84 20.10
N LEU A 25 12.10 -1.43 20.29
CA LEU A 25 11.43 -0.57 19.33
C LEU A 25 12.19 0.74 19.14
N PRO A 26 12.18 1.30 17.92
CA PRO A 26 12.79 2.59 17.65
C PRO A 26 12.11 3.69 18.49
N ARG A 27 12.90 4.64 19.01
CA ARG A 27 12.36 5.76 19.80
C ARG A 27 11.45 6.68 18.99
N GLU A 28 11.74 6.81 17.71
CA GLU A 28 10.96 7.61 16.77
C GLU A 28 10.52 6.72 15.60
N PRO A 29 9.22 6.75 15.26
CA PRO A 29 8.74 6.04 14.07
C PRO A 29 9.22 6.76 12.80
N PHE A 30 9.49 5.99 11.76
CA PHE A 30 9.71 6.57 10.44
C PHE A 30 8.45 7.29 9.96
N SER A 31 8.58 8.51 9.49
CA SER A 31 7.45 9.37 9.14
C SER A 31 7.72 10.14 7.85
N ARG A 32 6.72 10.83 7.35
CA ARG A 32 6.85 11.73 6.20
C ARG A 32 7.93 12.82 6.41
N ALA A 33 8.23 13.19 7.64
CA ALA A 33 9.31 14.14 7.94
C ALA A 33 10.70 13.59 7.59
N HIS A 34 10.87 12.26 7.58
CA HIS A 34 12.08 11.59 7.13
C HIS A 34 12.09 11.43 5.61
N SER A 35 11.00 10.91 5.05
CA SER A 35 10.80 10.78 3.61
C SER A 35 9.32 10.60 3.27
N ALA A 36 8.89 11.11 2.13
CA ALA A 36 7.57 10.84 1.56
C ALA A 36 7.53 9.53 0.76
N ASN A 37 8.69 8.98 0.41
CA ASN A 37 8.83 7.77 -0.39
C ASN A 37 8.63 6.51 0.46
N PRO A 38 7.62 5.66 0.16
CA PRO A 38 7.42 4.41 0.89
C PRO A 38 8.57 3.39 0.77
N GLU A 39 9.39 3.48 -0.25
CA GLU A 39 10.55 2.61 -0.43
C GLU A 39 11.67 2.89 0.59
N ASP A 40 11.73 4.13 1.08
CA ASP A 40 12.62 4.51 2.18
C ASP A 40 12.10 3.97 3.53
N LEU A 41 10.77 3.90 3.71
CA LEU A 41 10.19 3.18 4.85
C LEU A 41 10.62 1.70 4.83
N TRP A 42 10.56 1.02 3.68
CA TRP A 42 11.02 -0.38 3.58
C TRP A 42 12.51 -0.51 3.88
N SER A 43 13.33 0.45 3.44
CA SER A 43 14.77 0.46 3.75
C SER A 43 15.02 0.57 5.25
N TRP A 44 14.28 1.44 5.93
CA TRP A 44 14.34 1.60 7.39
C TRP A 44 13.84 0.33 8.11
N MET A 45 12.79 -0.32 7.63
CA MET A 45 12.30 -1.59 8.19
C MET A 45 13.33 -2.72 8.02
N ASP A 46 13.99 -2.79 6.86
CA ASP A 46 15.07 -3.76 6.62
C ASP A 46 16.27 -3.52 7.53
N GLU A 47 16.61 -2.25 7.82
CA GLU A 47 17.68 -1.90 8.78
C GLU A 47 17.30 -2.33 10.22
N LEU A 48 16.06 -2.12 10.64
CA LEU A 48 15.57 -2.60 11.93
C LEU A 48 15.59 -4.12 12.03
N ARG A 49 15.18 -4.82 10.98
CA ARG A 49 15.22 -6.28 10.89
C ARG A 49 16.64 -6.82 11.05
N SER A 50 17.65 -6.15 10.47
CA SER A 50 19.05 -6.52 10.66
C SER A 50 19.53 -6.43 12.11
N LYS A 51 18.79 -5.68 12.95
CA LYS A 51 19.02 -5.51 14.39
C LYS A 51 18.07 -6.37 15.24
N GLY A 52 17.31 -7.28 14.62
CA GLY A 52 16.40 -8.21 15.30
C GLY A 52 15.02 -7.62 15.63
N VAL A 53 14.62 -6.52 14.97
CA VAL A 53 13.28 -5.92 15.14
C VAL A 53 12.46 -6.18 13.90
N GLU A 54 11.59 -7.19 13.96
CA GLU A 54 10.71 -7.57 12.85
C GLU A 54 9.47 -6.67 12.76
N SER A 55 9.08 -6.37 11.53
CA SER A 55 7.90 -5.56 11.23
C SER A 55 7.36 -5.82 9.84
N LEU A 56 6.10 -5.44 9.62
CA LEU A 56 5.45 -5.41 8.31
C LEU A 56 4.71 -4.08 8.14
N ALA A 57 4.47 -3.71 6.89
CA ALA A 57 3.66 -2.55 6.53
C ALA A 57 2.42 -3.00 5.75
N ILE A 58 1.28 -2.40 6.04
CA ILE A 58 -0.01 -2.69 5.39
C ILE A 58 -0.45 -1.45 4.63
N PRO A 59 -0.30 -1.41 3.30
CA PRO A 59 -0.88 -0.36 2.48
C PRO A 59 -2.41 -0.34 2.63
N HIS A 60 -2.97 0.85 2.77
CA HIS A 60 -4.41 1.04 2.88
C HIS A 60 -4.88 2.31 2.16
N ASN A 61 -6.19 2.47 1.94
CA ASN A 61 -6.77 3.57 1.16
C ASN A 61 -6.19 3.71 -0.25
N SER A 62 -5.87 2.59 -0.90
CA SER A 62 -5.28 2.64 -2.24
C SER A 62 -6.24 3.20 -3.29
N ASN A 63 -7.57 3.09 -3.07
CA ASN A 63 -8.60 3.74 -3.90
C ASN A 63 -8.35 5.25 -4.06
N GLY A 64 -7.79 5.91 -3.04
CA GLY A 64 -7.43 7.33 -3.05
C GLY A 64 -5.97 7.62 -3.46
N SER A 65 -5.20 6.64 -3.92
CA SER A 65 -3.78 6.80 -4.20
C SER A 65 -3.45 7.54 -5.50
N ASN A 66 -4.45 7.88 -6.29
CA ASN A 66 -4.29 8.49 -7.62
C ASN A 66 -3.41 7.68 -8.58
N GLY A 67 -3.44 6.34 -8.45
CA GLY A 67 -2.66 5.42 -9.27
C GLY A 67 -1.26 5.09 -8.75
N GLU A 68 -0.82 5.73 -7.67
CA GLU A 68 0.56 5.63 -7.19
C GLU A 68 0.83 4.40 -6.31
N MET A 69 -0.23 3.81 -5.68
CA MET A 69 -0.03 2.67 -4.79
C MET A 69 0.44 1.42 -5.52
N PHE A 70 -0.09 1.18 -6.72
CA PHE A 70 0.15 -0.02 -7.53
C PHE A 70 0.57 0.32 -8.96
N LYS A 71 1.42 1.33 -9.14
CA LYS A 71 2.04 1.63 -10.44
C LYS A 71 3.04 0.53 -10.83
N SER A 72 3.50 0.54 -12.07
CA SER A 72 4.41 -0.48 -12.60
C SER A 72 5.89 -0.05 -12.57
N THR A 73 6.20 1.01 -11.83
CA THR A 73 7.53 1.60 -11.68
C THR A 73 7.82 1.90 -10.21
N ASP A 74 9.09 2.04 -9.87
CA ASP A 74 9.51 2.50 -8.54
C ASP A 74 9.14 3.97 -8.30
N TRP A 75 9.52 4.51 -7.15
CA TRP A 75 9.27 5.91 -6.80
C TRP A 75 9.84 6.91 -7.82
N ASN A 76 10.95 6.59 -8.44
CA ASN A 76 11.65 7.43 -9.40
C ASN A 76 11.26 7.13 -10.86
N ASP A 77 10.16 6.41 -11.07
CA ASP A 77 9.64 5.98 -12.38
C ASP A 77 10.56 5.04 -13.17
N ASN A 78 11.50 4.36 -12.50
CA ASN A 78 12.28 3.30 -13.13
C ASN A 78 11.47 1.99 -13.18
N PRO A 79 11.69 1.14 -14.19
CA PRO A 79 11.11 -0.20 -14.21
C PRO A 79 11.49 -1.02 -12.98
N PHE A 80 10.57 -1.86 -12.51
CA PHE A 80 10.87 -2.78 -11.43
C PHE A 80 11.98 -3.76 -11.82
N ASN A 81 12.74 -4.17 -10.82
CA ASN A 81 13.71 -5.25 -10.89
C ASN A 81 13.47 -6.25 -9.75
N GLU A 82 14.16 -7.38 -9.79
CA GLU A 82 14.02 -8.42 -8.78
C GLU A 82 14.27 -7.92 -7.34
N ALA A 83 15.24 -7.04 -7.14
CA ALA A 83 15.54 -6.49 -5.81
C ALA A 83 14.36 -5.66 -5.26
N TYR A 84 13.72 -4.85 -6.09
CA TYR A 84 12.50 -4.12 -5.72
C TYR A 84 11.38 -5.10 -5.34
N VAL A 85 11.14 -6.12 -6.17
CA VAL A 85 10.08 -7.11 -5.94
C VAL A 85 10.28 -7.82 -4.60
N GLN A 86 11.47 -8.32 -4.32
CA GLN A 86 11.79 -9.00 -3.07
C GLN A 86 11.66 -8.08 -1.86
N LYS A 87 12.09 -6.83 -1.99
CA LYS A 87 11.98 -5.83 -0.93
C LYS A 87 10.52 -5.52 -0.60
N ARG A 88 9.68 -5.34 -1.62
CA ARG A 88 8.26 -5.07 -1.43
C ARG A 88 7.54 -6.26 -0.79
N LEU A 89 7.72 -7.47 -1.31
CA LEU A 89 7.11 -8.68 -0.78
C LEU A 89 7.42 -8.91 0.70
N ARG A 90 8.67 -8.64 1.10
CA ARG A 90 9.10 -8.80 2.50
C ARG A 90 8.45 -7.77 3.42
N ASN A 91 8.29 -6.54 2.96
CA ASN A 91 7.82 -5.43 3.79
C ASN A 91 6.31 -5.20 3.72
N GLU A 92 5.65 -5.53 2.60
CA GLU A 92 4.20 -5.37 2.39
C GLU A 92 3.53 -6.73 2.06
N PRO A 93 3.55 -7.72 2.99
CA PRO A 93 2.96 -9.04 2.72
C PRO A 93 1.43 -9.05 2.76
N ILE A 94 0.80 -7.98 3.22
CA ILE A 94 -0.65 -7.83 3.39
C ILE A 94 -1.08 -6.47 2.84
N VAL A 95 -2.28 -6.40 2.28
CA VAL A 95 -2.92 -5.16 1.82
C VAL A 95 -4.36 -5.07 2.35
N GLU A 96 -4.79 -3.87 2.70
CA GLU A 96 -6.18 -3.62 3.06
C GLU A 96 -7.03 -3.44 1.80
N ILE A 97 -8.15 -4.19 1.72
CA ILE A 97 -9.06 -4.16 0.57
C ILE A 97 -10.30 -3.29 0.79
N THR A 98 -10.68 -3.00 2.02
CA THR A 98 -11.84 -2.15 2.33
C THR A 98 -11.77 -1.57 3.73
N GLN A 99 -12.36 -0.39 3.90
CA GLN A 99 -12.54 0.31 5.17
C GLN A 99 -13.60 1.42 5.00
N ILE A 100 -13.86 2.23 6.04
CA ILE A 100 -14.89 3.28 6.04
C ILE A 100 -14.68 4.35 4.94
N LYS A 101 -13.46 4.55 4.45
CA LYS A 101 -13.16 5.49 3.36
C LYS A 101 -13.29 4.83 1.97
N GLY A 102 -14.02 3.72 1.88
CA GLY A 102 -14.36 3.02 0.65
C GLY A 102 -13.50 1.79 0.36
N THR A 103 -13.99 1.01 -0.60
CA THR A 103 -13.29 -0.19 -1.07
C THR A 103 -12.06 0.15 -1.91
N SER A 104 -10.98 -0.57 -1.67
CA SER A 104 -9.76 -0.61 -2.49
C SER A 104 -9.66 -1.89 -3.31
N GLU A 105 -10.64 -2.79 -3.22
CA GLU A 105 -10.61 -4.09 -3.90
C GLU A 105 -10.64 -3.94 -5.41
N THR A 106 -11.72 -3.32 -5.94
CA THR A 106 -11.90 -3.09 -7.38
C THR A 106 -12.79 -1.89 -7.67
N HIS A 107 -12.97 -1.57 -8.95
CA HIS A 107 -13.83 -0.49 -9.43
C HIS A 107 -14.63 -0.98 -10.66
N PRO A 108 -15.88 -0.50 -10.90
CA PRO A 108 -16.70 -0.92 -12.05
C PRO A 108 -16.00 -0.80 -13.42
N ILE A 109 -15.13 0.20 -13.59
CA ILE A 109 -14.35 0.37 -14.83
C ILE A 109 -13.34 -0.76 -15.02
N LEU A 110 -12.82 -1.36 -13.94
CA LEU A 110 -11.83 -2.43 -13.98
C LEU A 110 -12.46 -3.82 -13.97
N SER A 111 -13.68 -3.95 -13.45
CA SER A 111 -14.40 -5.21 -13.26
C SER A 111 -15.82 -5.09 -13.82
N THR A 112 -15.94 -4.91 -15.13
CA THR A 112 -17.20 -4.60 -15.83
C THR A 112 -18.26 -5.72 -15.81
N ARG A 113 -17.88 -6.94 -15.40
CA ARG A 113 -18.78 -8.10 -15.29
C ARG A 113 -19.11 -8.47 -13.85
N ASP A 114 -18.59 -7.70 -12.88
CA ASP A 114 -18.82 -7.91 -11.47
C ASP A 114 -19.92 -6.94 -10.99
N GLU A 115 -21.10 -7.50 -10.68
CA GLU A 115 -22.24 -6.70 -10.22
C GLU A 115 -21.99 -5.99 -8.88
N TRP A 116 -21.02 -6.48 -8.09
CA TRP A 116 -20.63 -5.90 -6.79
C TRP A 116 -19.47 -4.90 -6.87
N ALA A 117 -18.85 -4.74 -8.05
CA ALA A 117 -17.71 -3.85 -8.20
C ALA A 117 -17.97 -2.38 -7.81
N GLY A 118 -19.25 -1.98 -7.78
CA GLY A 118 -19.69 -0.64 -7.36
C GLY A 118 -20.01 -0.51 -5.86
N PHE A 119 -19.87 -1.59 -5.08
CA PHE A 119 -20.21 -1.55 -3.67
C PHE A 119 -19.18 -0.76 -2.85
N GLU A 120 -19.66 0.20 -2.06
CA GLU A 120 -18.86 1.07 -1.18
C GLU A 120 -17.66 1.77 -1.86
N ILE A 121 -17.76 2.10 -3.14
CA ILE A 121 -16.70 2.85 -3.81
C ILE A 121 -16.63 4.29 -3.28
N ALA A 122 -15.41 4.77 -3.02
CA ALA A 122 -15.10 6.16 -2.71
C ALA A 122 -13.83 6.57 -3.46
N PRO A 123 -13.90 6.90 -4.76
CA PRO A 123 -12.74 7.09 -5.63
C PRO A 123 -12.17 8.51 -5.47
N TYR A 124 -11.88 8.91 -4.24
CA TYR A 124 -11.40 10.25 -3.92
C TYR A 124 -10.10 10.21 -3.11
N ARG A 125 -9.22 11.17 -3.38
CA ARG A 125 -8.04 11.41 -2.56
C ARG A 125 -8.47 12.02 -1.21
N VAL A 126 -8.09 11.40 -0.11
CA VAL A 126 -8.55 11.78 1.24
C VAL A 126 -8.18 13.23 1.57
N ALA A 127 -6.97 13.67 1.24
CA ALA A 127 -6.48 15.00 1.59
C ALA A 127 -7.17 16.15 0.83
N THR A 128 -7.67 15.92 -0.36
CA THR A 128 -8.19 16.98 -1.24
C THR A 128 -9.66 16.81 -1.64
N GLY A 129 -10.23 15.61 -1.47
CA GLY A 129 -11.55 15.26 -2.01
C GLY A 129 -11.62 15.21 -3.54
N ALA A 130 -10.50 15.40 -4.24
CA ALA A 130 -10.47 15.30 -5.70
C ALA A 130 -10.51 13.84 -6.15
N LEU A 131 -11.03 13.60 -7.37
CA LEU A 131 -11.07 12.26 -7.94
C LEU A 131 -9.67 11.62 -8.00
N SER A 132 -9.62 10.34 -7.69
CA SER A 132 -8.45 9.48 -7.81
C SER A 132 -8.47 8.76 -9.16
N LYS A 133 -7.32 8.60 -9.79
CA LYS A 133 -7.18 7.75 -10.97
C LYS A 133 -7.51 6.31 -10.60
N VAL A 134 -8.23 5.62 -11.45
CA VAL A 134 -8.61 4.21 -11.22
C VAL A 134 -7.43 3.28 -11.47
N ASP A 135 -6.71 3.48 -12.59
CA ASP A 135 -5.53 2.66 -12.90
C ASP A 135 -4.42 2.86 -11.84
N GLY A 136 -3.92 1.75 -11.29
CA GLY A 136 -2.91 1.74 -10.25
C GLY A 136 -3.43 1.96 -8.82
N SER A 137 -4.75 2.05 -8.63
CA SER A 137 -5.35 2.32 -7.32
C SER A 137 -6.06 1.12 -6.68
N TYR A 138 -6.26 0.02 -7.40
CA TYR A 138 -7.10 -1.08 -6.94
C TYR A 138 -6.36 -2.41 -6.90
N VAL A 139 -6.64 -3.19 -5.86
CA VAL A 139 -5.92 -4.42 -5.50
C VAL A 139 -6.07 -5.52 -6.55
N ARG A 140 -7.27 -5.78 -7.08
CA ARG A 140 -7.45 -6.80 -8.14
C ARG A 140 -6.62 -6.47 -9.38
N GLN A 141 -6.54 -5.20 -9.75
CA GLN A 141 -5.69 -4.77 -10.86
C GLN A 141 -4.21 -4.95 -10.56
N ALA A 142 -3.77 -4.64 -9.32
CA ALA A 142 -2.41 -4.86 -8.88
C ALA A 142 -1.99 -6.33 -9.02
N MET A 143 -2.87 -7.26 -8.61
CA MET A 143 -2.62 -8.70 -8.77
C MET A 143 -2.44 -9.08 -10.26
N LEU A 144 -3.28 -8.56 -11.15
CA LEU A 144 -3.14 -8.80 -12.60
C LEU A 144 -1.85 -8.21 -13.17
N LYS A 145 -1.46 -7.01 -12.71
CA LYS A 145 -0.16 -6.40 -13.05
C LYS A 145 0.99 -7.27 -12.56
N GLY A 146 0.90 -7.78 -11.33
CA GLY A 146 1.90 -8.68 -10.75
C GLY A 146 2.11 -9.95 -11.56
N LEU A 147 1.03 -10.62 -11.96
CA LEU A 147 1.09 -11.80 -12.85
C LEU A 147 1.70 -11.47 -14.22
N THR A 148 1.45 -10.27 -14.73
CA THR A 148 2.04 -9.81 -16.00
C THR A 148 3.54 -9.59 -15.87
N LEU A 149 3.99 -8.98 -14.78
CA LEU A 149 5.42 -8.77 -14.48
C LEU A 149 6.16 -10.10 -14.27
N GLU A 150 5.53 -11.04 -13.58
CA GLU A 150 6.07 -12.40 -13.38
C GLU A 150 6.28 -13.12 -14.72
N LYS A 151 5.32 -13.02 -15.64
CA LYS A 151 5.44 -13.57 -16.99
C LYS A 151 6.56 -12.93 -17.82
N GLN A 152 7.01 -11.74 -17.44
CA GLN A 152 8.11 -11.01 -18.06
C GLN A 152 9.46 -11.27 -17.35
N ASP A 153 9.51 -12.26 -16.47
CA ASP A 153 10.70 -12.62 -15.67
C ASP A 153 11.21 -11.48 -14.73
N ILE A 154 10.36 -10.52 -14.39
CA ILE A 154 10.68 -9.42 -13.45
C ILE A 154 10.38 -9.86 -12.01
N GLY A 155 9.42 -10.76 -11.83
CA GLY A 155 8.85 -11.16 -10.54
C GLY A 155 7.53 -10.43 -10.26
N ASN A 156 6.80 -10.88 -9.22
CA ASN A 156 5.48 -10.37 -8.88
C ASN A 156 5.51 -9.63 -7.53
N PRO A 157 5.50 -8.27 -7.50
CA PRO A 157 5.56 -7.50 -6.25
C PRO A 157 4.22 -7.44 -5.52
N TYR A 158 3.16 -8.05 -6.05
CA TYR A 158 1.78 -7.95 -5.57
C TYR A 158 1.21 -9.30 -5.10
N GLN A 159 2.07 -10.18 -4.57
CA GLN A 159 1.68 -11.45 -3.94
C GLN A 159 1.38 -11.23 -2.45
N PHE A 160 0.35 -10.49 -2.14
CA PHE A 160 -0.02 -10.17 -0.77
C PHE A 160 -1.31 -10.87 -0.32
N GLY A 161 -1.46 -11.08 0.99
CA GLY A 161 -2.72 -11.43 1.64
C GLY A 161 -3.62 -10.21 1.79
N PHE A 162 -4.86 -10.43 2.23
CA PHE A 162 -5.87 -9.39 2.32
C PHE A 162 -6.37 -9.21 3.74
N ILE A 163 -6.68 -7.96 4.10
CA ILE A 163 -7.36 -7.61 5.34
C ILE A 163 -8.45 -6.57 5.04
N GLY A 164 -9.58 -6.66 5.74
CA GLY A 164 -10.58 -5.60 5.83
C GLY A 164 -10.47 -4.95 7.21
N SER A 165 -10.65 -3.64 7.31
CA SER A 165 -10.48 -2.91 8.56
C SER A 165 -11.46 -1.74 8.64
N SER A 166 -11.55 -1.11 9.81
CA SER A 166 -12.38 0.08 10.04
C SER A 166 -11.64 1.40 9.91
N ASP A 167 -10.30 1.36 9.90
CA ASP A 167 -9.45 2.57 9.96
C ASP A 167 -9.79 3.46 11.18
N THR A 168 -10.11 2.81 12.30
CA THR A 168 -10.41 3.55 13.54
C THR A 168 -9.15 4.23 14.08
N HIS A 169 -9.29 5.49 14.47
CA HIS A 169 -8.21 6.31 15.01
C HIS A 169 -8.31 6.41 16.54
N SER A 170 -9.05 5.52 17.18
CA SER A 170 -9.12 5.41 18.64
C SER A 170 -8.24 4.27 19.14
N ALA A 171 -7.69 4.40 20.34
CA ALA A 171 -6.94 3.32 20.98
C ALA A 171 -7.86 2.23 21.58
N ALA A 172 -9.16 2.36 21.47
CA ALA A 172 -10.13 1.37 21.93
C ALA A 172 -10.28 0.27 20.84
N SER A 173 -10.03 -0.97 21.22
CA SER A 173 -10.40 -2.13 20.40
C SER A 173 -11.93 -2.22 20.34
N GLN A 174 -12.46 -2.39 19.14
CA GLN A 174 -13.89 -2.68 18.91
C GLN A 174 -14.06 -4.15 18.60
#